data_481f90a26ebbb9f5b2e368e4b6f69468
#
_entry.id   481f90a26ebbb9f5b2e368e4b6f69468
#
_cell.length_a   1.000
_cell.length_b   1.000
_cell.length_c   1.000
_cell.angle_alpha   90.00
_cell.angle_beta   90.00
_cell.angle_gamma   90.00
#
_symmetry.space_group_name_H-M   'P 1'
#
loop_
_entity.id
_entity.type
_entity.pdbx_description
1 polymer ?
#
loop_
_entity_poly.entity_id
_entity_poly.type
_entity_poly.pdbx_seq_one_letter_code
_entity_poly.pdbx_strand_id
1 'polypeptide(L)'
;EEMKRAKRHQLERVITIFPWIATIDKFQHWVYENPSHTIEERKENWLRILNEFATSAIDYSGLESFRSYNWQRQLHLFEVPFYYIEYGIAQLGAIGMWKQYRDNPEKGLENYMKGLSLGGTKTLPDLYAAAGIDFDFSPEKISELMIFVKDELEKL
;
A
#
# COMPACT_ATOMS: atom_id res chain seq x y z
N GLU A 1 -10.54 -22.01 14.73
CA GLU A 1 -9.11 -21.88 14.44
C GLU A 1 -8.81 -21.51 12.97
N GLU A 2 -9.33 -22.26 11.99
CA GLU A 2 -9.07 -21.97 10.55
C GLU A 2 -9.53 -20.57 10.11
N MET A 3 -10.69 -20.13 10.54
CA MET A 3 -11.21 -18.80 10.25
C MET A 3 -10.33 -17.69 10.85
N LYS A 4 -9.83 -17.86 12.06
CA LYS A 4 -8.91 -16.92 12.70
C LYS A 4 -7.59 -16.84 11.93
N ARG A 5 -7.03 -17.99 11.56
CA ARG A 5 -5.81 -18.07 10.76
C ARG A 5 -5.98 -17.39 9.39
N ALA A 6 -7.12 -17.62 8.71
CA ALA A 6 -7.40 -16.99 7.42
C ALA A 6 -7.51 -15.46 7.54
N LYS A 7 -8.20 -14.96 8.58
CA LYS A 7 -8.31 -13.51 8.84
C LYS A 7 -6.94 -12.89 9.13
N ARG A 8 -6.15 -13.52 10.01
CA ARG A 8 -4.79 -13.07 10.34
C ARG A 8 -3.93 -12.99 9.08
N HIS A 9 -3.88 -14.05 8.30
CA HIS A 9 -3.11 -14.08 7.06
C HIS A 9 -3.53 -12.97 6.08
N GLN A 10 -4.85 -12.72 5.94
CA GLN A 10 -5.36 -11.65 5.10
C GLN A 10 -4.88 -10.27 5.59
N LEU A 11 -4.96 -9.99 6.89
CA LEU A 11 -4.54 -8.71 7.45
C LEU A 11 -3.03 -8.51 7.36
N GLU A 12 -2.25 -9.54 7.61
CA GLU A 12 -0.79 -9.52 7.45
C GLU A 12 -0.40 -9.20 6.00
N ARG A 13 -1.07 -9.80 5.02
CA ARG A 13 -0.85 -9.48 3.60
C ARG A 13 -1.18 -8.03 3.26
N VAL A 14 -2.26 -7.51 3.80
CA VAL A 14 -2.66 -6.12 3.61
C VAL A 14 -1.58 -5.16 4.11
N ILE A 15 -1.00 -5.42 5.28
CA ILE A 15 0.03 -4.55 5.85
C ILE A 15 1.35 -4.69 5.09
N THR A 16 1.76 -5.91 4.75
CA THR A 16 3.07 -6.17 4.17
C THR A 16 3.23 -5.67 2.74
N ILE A 17 2.13 -5.35 2.04
CA ILE A 17 2.20 -4.78 0.69
C ILE A 17 2.63 -3.30 0.68
N PHE A 18 2.30 -2.51 1.71
CA PHE A 18 2.59 -1.07 1.74
C PHE A 18 4.07 -0.72 1.62
N PRO A 19 4.99 -1.35 2.37
CA PRO A 19 6.43 -1.09 2.21
C PRO A 19 6.93 -1.34 0.78
N TRP A 20 6.41 -2.37 0.12
CA TRP A 20 6.76 -2.66 -1.26
C TRP A 20 6.22 -1.60 -2.23
N ILE A 21 4.96 -1.18 -2.07
CA ILE A 21 4.36 -0.12 -2.88
C ILE A 21 5.17 1.17 -2.74
N ALA A 22 5.47 1.58 -1.50
CA ALA A 22 6.25 2.78 -1.22
C ALA A 22 7.67 2.70 -1.82
N THR A 23 8.32 1.52 -1.75
CA THR A 23 9.62 1.28 -2.37
C THR A 23 9.58 1.46 -3.88
N ILE A 24 8.60 0.86 -4.55
CA ILE A 24 8.46 0.92 -6.01
C ILE A 24 8.15 2.34 -6.46
N ASP A 25 7.21 3.02 -5.82
CA ASP A 25 6.83 4.38 -6.18
C ASP A 25 7.98 5.36 -5.98
N LYS A 26 8.64 5.34 -4.81
CA LYS A 26 9.80 6.19 -4.52
C LYS A 26 10.97 5.93 -5.48
N PHE A 27 11.22 4.67 -5.83
CA PHE A 27 12.25 4.33 -6.80
C PHE A 27 11.91 4.86 -8.20
N GLN A 28 10.66 4.75 -8.62
CA GLN A 28 10.23 5.27 -9.92
C GLN A 28 10.37 6.78 -9.99
N HIS A 29 9.96 7.53 -8.96
CA HIS A 29 10.21 8.97 -8.86
C HIS A 29 11.70 9.29 -9.03
N TRP A 30 12.57 8.61 -8.27
CA TRP A 30 14.01 8.84 -8.37
C TRP A 30 14.55 8.59 -9.79
N VAL A 31 14.11 7.52 -10.47
CA VAL A 31 14.54 7.21 -11.84
C VAL A 31 14.18 8.34 -12.80
N TYR A 32 12.97 8.88 -12.71
CA TYR A 32 12.49 9.95 -13.59
C TYR A 32 13.10 11.32 -13.27
N GLU A 33 13.39 11.59 -12.01
CA GLU A 33 14.08 12.82 -11.57
C GLU A 33 15.58 12.82 -11.93
N ASN A 34 16.17 11.66 -12.16
CA ASN A 34 17.59 11.48 -12.49
C ASN A 34 17.78 10.75 -13.84
N PRO A 35 17.32 11.29 -14.98
CA PRO A 35 17.28 10.56 -16.24
C PRO A 35 18.66 10.17 -16.80
N SER A 36 19.72 10.82 -16.34
CA SER A 36 21.11 10.57 -16.77
C SER A 36 21.90 9.64 -15.83
N HIS A 37 21.21 8.99 -14.87
CA HIS A 37 21.88 8.10 -13.91
C HIS A 37 22.54 6.90 -14.59
N THR A 38 23.66 6.46 -14.05
CA THR A 38 24.35 5.23 -14.47
C THR A 38 23.66 3.98 -13.93
N ILE A 39 24.05 2.82 -14.42
CA ILE A 39 23.54 1.53 -13.91
C ILE A 39 23.93 1.35 -12.43
N GLU A 40 25.14 1.76 -12.06
CA GLU A 40 25.65 1.68 -10.70
C GLU A 40 24.86 2.57 -9.75
N GLU A 41 24.62 3.83 -10.09
CA GLU A 41 23.78 4.75 -9.31
C GLU A 41 22.35 4.23 -9.15
N ARG A 42 21.81 3.59 -10.19
CA ARG A 42 20.48 2.96 -10.11
C ARG A 42 20.45 1.83 -9.08
N LYS A 43 21.45 0.95 -9.07
CA LYS A 43 21.56 -0.14 -8.08
C LYS A 43 21.70 0.39 -6.66
N GLU A 44 22.56 1.37 -6.47
CA GLU A 44 22.81 1.98 -5.16
C GLU A 44 21.55 2.63 -4.62
N ASN A 45 20.87 3.45 -5.42
CA ASN A 45 19.62 4.10 -5.01
C ASN A 45 18.46 3.12 -4.81
N TRP A 46 18.36 2.08 -5.65
CA TRP A 46 17.40 1.01 -5.40
C TRP A 46 17.63 0.36 -4.04
N LEU A 47 18.86 -0.04 -3.73
CA LEU A 47 19.18 -0.66 -2.44
C LEU A 47 18.94 0.29 -1.25
N ARG A 48 19.31 1.56 -1.41
CA ARG A 48 19.05 2.59 -0.39
C ARG A 48 17.55 2.70 -0.11
N ILE A 49 16.73 2.87 -1.14
CA ILE A 49 15.28 3.00 -1.00
C ILE A 49 14.66 1.70 -0.45
N LEU A 50 15.08 0.54 -0.97
CA LEU A 50 14.60 -0.75 -0.48
C LEU A 50 14.88 -0.92 1.03
N ASN A 51 16.05 -0.49 1.50
CA ASN A 51 16.42 -0.58 2.91
C ASN A 51 15.66 0.39 3.82
N GLU A 52 15.14 1.50 3.30
CA GLU A 52 14.28 2.42 4.08
C GLU A 52 12.97 1.76 4.53
N PHE A 53 12.45 0.83 3.71
CA PHE A 53 11.17 0.14 3.96
C PHE A 53 11.35 -1.34 4.34
N ALA A 54 12.59 -1.84 4.37
CA ALA A 54 12.86 -3.24 4.72
C ALA A 54 12.77 -3.49 6.23
N THR A 55 12.39 -4.72 6.58
CA THR A 55 12.52 -5.20 7.96
C THR A 55 13.92 -5.71 8.24
N SER A 56 14.42 -5.49 9.44
CA SER A 56 15.66 -6.09 9.95
C SER A 56 15.52 -7.57 10.35
N ALA A 57 14.33 -8.12 10.28
CA ALA A 57 14.05 -9.50 10.67
C ALA A 57 14.52 -10.55 9.63
N ILE A 58 14.91 -10.10 8.43
CA ILE A 58 15.34 -10.97 7.33
C ILE A 58 16.83 -10.77 7.09
N ASP A 59 17.61 -11.86 7.18
CA ASP A 59 18.99 -11.88 6.77
C ASP A 59 19.09 -12.11 5.25
N TYR A 60 19.73 -11.16 4.57
CA TYR A 60 19.95 -11.20 3.12
C TYR A 60 21.42 -11.49 2.76
N SER A 61 22.26 -11.95 3.71
CA SER A 61 23.67 -12.26 3.47
C SER A 61 23.83 -13.28 2.34
N GLY A 62 24.69 -12.97 1.38
CA GLY A 62 24.90 -13.78 0.18
C GLY A 62 23.87 -13.59 -0.94
N LEU A 63 22.89 -12.70 -0.77
CA LEU A 63 21.85 -12.39 -1.75
C LEU A 63 21.93 -10.95 -2.28
N GLU A 64 23.04 -10.23 -2.01
CA GLU A 64 23.21 -8.82 -2.33
C GLU A 64 23.05 -8.54 -3.83
N SER A 65 23.61 -9.41 -4.68
CA SER A 65 23.48 -9.27 -6.13
C SER A 65 22.04 -9.42 -6.61
N PHE A 66 21.27 -10.35 -6.03
CA PHE A 66 19.85 -10.52 -6.36
C PHE A 66 19.01 -9.34 -5.90
N ARG A 67 19.29 -8.81 -4.72
CA ARG A 67 18.60 -7.63 -4.20
C ARG A 67 18.80 -6.41 -5.09
N SER A 68 19.98 -6.22 -5.66
CA SER A 68 20.31 -5.08 -6.54
C SER A 68 19.44 -5.01 -7.80
N TYR A 69 18.89 -6.13 -8.23
CA TYR A 69 18.07 -6.24 -9.43
C TYR A 69 16.60 -6.61 -9.16
N ASN A 70 16.20 -6.72 -7.91
CA ASN A 70 14.86 -7.19 -7.54
C ASN A 70 13.71 -6.30 -8.08
N TRP A 71 13.97 -5.02 -8.35
CA TRP A 71 13.01 -4.11 -8.98
C TRP A 71 12.61 -4.55 -10.39
N GLN A 72 13.47 -5.26 -11.11
CA GLN A 72 13.22 -5.71 -12.50
C GLN A 72 12.05 -6.70 -12.59
N ARG A 73 11.70 -7.36 -11.51
CA ARG A 73 10.52 -8.25 -11.46
C ARG A 73 9.18 -7.49 -11.45
N GLN A 74 9.23 -6.17 -11.17
CA GLN A 74 8.03 -5.35 -11.07
C GLN A 74 7.69 -4.75 -12.43
N LEU A 75 6.85 -5.46 -13.17
CA LEU A 75 6.48 -5.13 -14.55
C LEU A 75 5.89 -3.72 -14.70
N HIS A 76 5.16 -3.26 -13.69
CA HIS A 76 4.56 -1.94 -13.64
C HIS A 76 5.55 -0.78 -13.84
N LEU A 77 6.80 -0.94 -13.43
CA LEU A 77 7.84 0.08 -13.66
C LEU A 77 8.14 0.32 -15.15
N PHE A 78 7.84 -0.65 -16.00
CA PHE A 78 8.14 -0.62 -17.43
C PHE A 78 6.91 -0.33 -18.30
N GLU A 79 5.74 -0.83 -17.90
CA GLU A 79 4.53 -0.78 -18.73
C GLU A 79 3.58 0.35 -18.35
N VAL A 80 3.49 0.69 -17.06
CA VAL A 80 2.51 1.64 -16.54
C VAL A 80 3.15 2.56 -15.49
N PRO A 81 3.92 3.58 -15.91
CA PRO A 81 4.60 4.50 -15.01
C PRO A 81 3.65 5.14 -13.99
N PHE A 82 4.10 5.21 -12.72
CA PHE A 82 3.36 5.80 -11.59
C PHE A 82 2.01 5.15 -11.27
N TYR A 83 1.74 3.97 -11.81
CA TYR A 83 0.50 3.24 -11.53
C TYR A 83 0.53 2.49 -10.19
N TYR A 84 1.72 2.05 -9.75
CA TYR A 84 1.80 1.10 -8.63
C TYR A 84 1.30 1.68 -7.29
N ILE A 85 1.35 3.00 -7.11
CA ILE A 85 0.80 3.70 -5.93
C ILE A 85 -0.72 3.50 -5.78
N GLU A 86 -1.45 3.26 -6.89
CA GLU A 86 -2.90 3.05 -6.89
C GLU A 86 -3.33 1.88 -6.00
N TYR A 87 -2.49 0.84 -5.90
CA TYR A 87 -2.74 -0.29 -4.98
C TYR A 87 -2.69 0.15 -3.51
N GLY A 88 -1.80 1.08 -3.18
CA GLY A 88 -1.74 1.67 -1.83
C GLY A 88 -2.97 2.51 -1.52
N ILE A 89 -3.35 3.37 -2.44
CA ILE A 89 -4.55 4.22 -2.35
C ILE A 89 -5.80 3.35 -2.14
N ALA A 90 -6.00 2.36 -3.01
CA ALA A 90 -7.13 1.44 -2.92
C ALA A 90 -7.15 0.67 -1.60
N GLN A 91 -5.99 0.21 -1.13
CA GLN A 91 -5.89 -0.57 0.11
C GLN A 91 -6.17 0.29 1.35
N LEU A 92 -5.69 1.53 1.39
CA LEU A 92 -6.02 2.47 2.48
C LEU A 92 -7.51 2.79 2.48
N GLY A 93 -8.12 3.01 1.32
CA GLY A 93 -9.56 3.18 1.18
C GLY A 93 -10.35 1.97 1.70
N ALA A 94 -9.90 0.75 1.37
CA ALA A 94 -10.53 -0.48 1.86
C ALA A 94 -10.45 -0.63 3.39
N ILE A 95 -9.32 -0.26 4.00
CA ILE A 95 -9.15 -0.24 5.46
C ILE A 95 -10.08 0.82 6.09
N GLY A 96 -10.16 2.02 5.51
CA GLY A 96 -11.06 3.07 5.96
C GLY A 96 -12.53 2.63 5.95
N MET A 97 -12.96 1.98 4.86
CA MET A 97 -14.31 1.39 4.75
C MET A 97 -14.54 0.30 5.80
N TRP A 98 -13.56 -0.58 5.99
CA TRP A 98 -13.65 -1.62 7.01
C TRP A 98 -13.74 -1.05 8.42
N LYS A 99 -12.95 -0.04 8.75
CA LYS A 99 -13.02 0.67 10.03
C LYS A 99 -14.40 1.26 10.25
N GLN A 100 -14.97 1.96 9.26
CA GLN A 100 -16.31 2.52 9.32
C GLN A 100 -17.38 1.43 9.55
N TYR A 101 -17.26 0.30 8.87
CA TYR A 101 -18.14 -0.85 9.08
C TYR A 101 -18.02 -1.44 10.50
N ARG A 102 -16.81 -1.48 11.06
CA ARG A 102 -16.60 -1.97 12.43
C ARG A 102 -17.20 -1.04 13.47
N ASP A 103 -17.13 0.28 13.23
CA ASP A 103 -17.69 1.29 14.12
C ASP A 103 -19.23 1.30 14.06
N ASN A 104 -19.81 1.18 12.87
CA ASN A 104 -21.26 1.09 12.63
C ASN A 104 -21.55 0.26 11.36
N PRO A 105 -21.92 -1.02 11.49
CA PRO A 105 -22.11 -1.92 10.34
C PRO A 105 -23.19 -1.47 9.36
N GLU A 106 -24.33 -0.96 9.86
CA GLU A 106 -25.45 -0.53 9.01
C GLU A 106 -25.06 0.70 8.18
N LYS A 107 -24.50 1.72 8.83
CA LYS A 107 -24.04 2.94 8.17
C LYS A 107 -22.85 2.70 7.25
N GLY A 108 -21.91 1.86 7.66
CA GLY A 108 -20.76 1.47 6.84
C GLY A 108 -21.18 0.79 5.55
N LEU A 109 -22.16 -0.12 5.61
CA LEU A 109 -22.69 -0.79 4.43
C LEU A 109 -23.47 0.18 3.53
N GLU A 110 -24.31 1.04 4.08
CA GLU A 110 -25.02 2.09 3.33
C GLU A 110 -24.04 2.97 2.55
N ASN A 111 -23.02 3.48 3.23
CA ASN A 111 -22.01 4.35 2.64
C ASN A 111 -21.19 3.62 1.56
N TYR A 112 -20.80 2.37 1.81
CA TYR A 112 -20.13 1.54 0.81
C TYR A 112 -20.94 1.38 -0.47
N MET A 113 -22.22 1.01 -0.32
CA MET A 113 -23.14 0.86 -1.47
C MET A 113 -23.35 2.19 -2.20
N LYS A 114 -23.41 3.31 -1.47
CA LYS A 114 -23.52 4.65 -2.06
C LYS A 114 -22.29 4.98 -2.91
N GLY A 115 -21.08 4.75 -2.39
CA GLY A 115 -19.84 4.94 -3.15
C GLY A 115 -19.80 4.08 -4.42
N LEU A 116 -20.11 2.78 -4.29
CA LEU A 116 -20.16 1.85 -5.42
C LEU A 116 -21.16 2.25 -6.50
N SER A 117 -22.34 2.76 -6.11
CA SER A 117 -23.42 3.14 -7.05
C SER A 117 -23.00 4.25 -8.02
N LEU A 118 -21.99 5.04 -7.67
CA LEU A 118 -21.48 6.11 -8.52
C LEU A 118 -20.57 5.61 -9.65
N GLY A 119 -20.02 4.38 -9.54
CA GLY A 119 -19.13 3.82 -10.55
C GLY A 119 -17.96 4.76 -10.89
N GLY A 120 -17.66 4.90 -12.18
CA GLY A 120 -16.62 5.81 -12.70
C GLY A 120 -17.12 7.22 -13.05
N THR A 121 -18.24 7.70 -12.49
CA THR A 121 -18.86 8.97 -12.87
C THR A 121 -18.35 10.19 -12.10
N LYS A 122 -17.52 9.97 -11.09
CA LYS A 122 -16.99 11.00 -10.18
C LYS A 122 -15.48 10.86 -10.03
N THR A 123 -14.84 11.90 -9.50
CA THR A 123 -13.42 11.85 -9.12
C THR A 123 -13.22 10.91 -7.92
N LEU A 124 -11.99 10.40 -7.72
CA LEU A 124 -11.68 9.57 -6.55
C LEU A 124 -12.00 10.26 -5.21
N PRO A 125 -11.62 11.54 -5.00
CA PRO A 125 -12.02 12.25 -3.78
C PRO A 125 -13.54 12.28 -3.55
N ASP A 126 -14.32 12.50 -4.61
CA ASP A 126 -15.78 12.51 -4.51
C ASP A 126 -16.37 11.13 -4.21
N LEU A 127 -15.78 10.06 -4.78
CA LEU A 127 -16.17 8.67 -4.49
C LEU A 127 -15.89 8.30 -3.05
N TYR A 128 -14.72 8.67 -2.53
CA TYR A 128 -14.35 8.46 -1.13
C TYR A 128 -15.29 9.22 -0.19
N ALA A 129 -15.56 10.50 -0.47
CA ALA A 129 -16.50 11.30 0.30
C ALA A 129 -17.92 10.70 0.28
N ALA A 130 -18.39 10.20 -0.88
CA ALA A 130 -19.69 9.53 -0.99
C ALA A 130 -19.74 8.22 -0.20
N ALA A 131 -18.61 7.52 -0.09
CA ALA A 131 -18.43 6.34 0.74
C ALA A 131 -18.21 6.68 2.24
N GLY A 132 -18.21 7.97 2.60
CA GLY A 132 -18.05 8.42 3.99
C GLY A 132 -16.65 8.23 4.55
N ILE A 133 -15.63 8.20 3.70
CA ILE A 133 -14.21 8.15 4.05
C ILE A 133 -13.45 9.32 3.42
N ASP A 134 -12.34 9.72 4.04
CA ASP A 134 -11.50 10.79 3.52
C ASP A 134 -10.52 10.27 2.46
N PHE A 135 -10.31 11.06 1.40
CA PHE A 135 -9.22 10.88 0.46
C PHE A 135 -7.98 11.59 1.01
N ASP A 136 -7.43 11.02 2.08
CA ASP A 136 -6.33 11.57 2.85
C ASP A 136 -5.25 10.50 3.09
N PHE A 137 -4.00 10.83 2.72
CA PHE A 137 -2.82 9.97 2.83
C PHE A 137 -1.75 10.61 3.70
N SER A 138 -2.13 11.53 4.59
CA SER A 138 -1.24 12.11 5.58
C SER A 138 -0.64 11.04 6.51
N PRO A 139 0.55 11.27 7.08
CA PRO A 139 1.13 10.37 8.07
C PRO A 139 0.18 10.08 9.23
N GLU A 140 -0.61 11.06 9.65
CA GLU A 140 -1.60 10.97 10.71
C GLU A 140 -2.72 9.98 10.34
N LYS A 141 -3.26 10.10 9.12
CA LYS A 141 -4.32 9.21 8.63
C LYS A 141 -3.83 7.79 8.44
N ILE A 142 -2.66 7.63 7.85
CA ILE A 142 -2.02 6.31 7.69
C ILE A 142 -1.78 5.66 9.04
N SER A 143 -1.27 6.42 10.02
CA SER A 143 -1.04 5.93 11.38
C SER A 143 -2.35 5.49 12.06
N GLU A 144 -3.42 6.29 11.95
CA GLU A 144 -4.76 5.93 12.46
C GLU A 144 -5.23 4.57 11.91
N LEU A 145 -5.13 4.40 10.59
CA LEU A 145 -5.56 3.17 9.94
C LEU A 145 -4.69 1.96 10.32
N MET A 146 -3.38 2.15 10.45
CA MET A 146 -2.48 1.07 10.85
C MET A 146 -2.67 0.65 12.31
N ILE A 147 -2.96 1.59 13.22
CA ILE A 147 -3.32 1.30 14.61
C ILE A 147 -4.61 0.46 14.63
N PHE A 148 -5.63 0.86 13.87
CA PHE A 148 -6.86 0.08 13.76
C PHE A 148 -6.61 -1.36 13.28
N VAL A 149 -5.79 -1.55 12.24
CA VAL A 149 -5.47 -2.89 11.73
C VAL A 149 -4.70 -3.72 12.77
N LYS A 150 -3.76 -3.10 13.49
CA LYS A 150 -3.03 -3.73 14.59
C LYS A 150 -3.98 -4.21 15.69
N ASP A 151 -4.90 -3.35 16.13
CA ASP A 151 -5.89 -3.68 17.16
C ASP A 151 -6.80 -4.85 16.72
N GLU A 152 -7.16 -4.91 15.45
CA GLU A 152 -7.96 -6.02 14.90
C GLU A 152 -7.14 -7.32 14.82
N LEU A 153 -5.83 -7.24 14.53
CA LEU A 153 -4.93 -8.41 14.58
C LEU A 153 -4.77 -8.97 15.98
N GLU A 154 -4.68 -8.10 16.99
CA GLU A 154 -4.55 -8.50 18.40
C GLU A 154 -5.81 -9.21 18.95
N LYS A 155 -6.97 -8.99 18.34
CA LYS A 155 -8.24 -9.67 18.70
C LYS A 155 -8.39 -11.06 18.09
N LEU A 156 -7.51 -11.46 17.18
CA LEU A 156 -7.50 -12.77 16.50
C LEU A 156 -6.66 -13.78 17.23
#